data_cfb2ecacda6ea834f1909a88ffef53e8
#
_entry.id   cfb2ecacda6ea834f1909a88ffef53e8
#
_cell.length_a   1.000
_cell.length_b   1.000
_cell.length_c   1.000
_cell.angle_alpha   90.00
_cell.angle_beta   90.00
_cell.angle_gamma   90.00
#
_symmetry.space_group_name_H-M   'P 1'
#
loop_
_entity.id
_entity.type
_entity.pdbx_description
1 polymer ?
#
loop_
_entity_poly.entity_id
_entity_poly.type
_entity_poly.pdbx_seq_one_letter_code
_entity_poly.pdbx_strand_id
1 'polypeptide(L)'
;MVKVLVVYDSKTGNTEKMAFAVAKGAEEVSGVEVAVKKVKKTSPSDLLGADSIVMGSPTYFGQMSAKLKALIDESIKVHKKLGGKVGAAFTSSGGTASGAETTLLSILQAMLIHGMIISGNAAGNHYGVAVAGAPKLQDIEKCEEMGKKVAALTKKLNPR
;
A
#
# COMPACT_ATOMS: atom_id res chain seq x y z
N MET A 1 3.61 13.74 14.96
CA MET A 1 3.40 13.46 13.52
C MET A 1 2.92 12.03 13.37
N VAL A 2 2.01 11.78 12.45
CA VAL A 2 1.61 10.40 12.09
C VAL A 2 2.58 9.81 11.07
N LYS A 3 2.76 8.48 11.10
CA LYS A 3 3.72 7.79 10.25
C LYS A 3 3.02 6.94 9.19
N VAL A 4 3.32 7.22 7.93
CA VAL A 4 2.87 6.44 6.78
C VAL A 4 4.04 5.59 6.28
N LEU A 5 3.87 4.28 6.24
CA LEU A 5 4.84 3.35 5.67
C LEU A 5 4.35 2.84 4.33
N VAL A 6 5.12 3.05 3.28
CA VAL A 6 4.89 2.48 1.95
C VAL A 6 5.88 1.33 1.75
N VAL A 7 5.35 0.11 1.63
CA VAL A 7 6.14 -1.10 1.40
C VAL A 7 5.88 -1.60 -0.01
N TYR A 8 6.91 -1.97 -0.75
CA TYR A 8 6.74 -2.49 -2.10
C TYR A 8 7.72 -3.59 -2.48
N ASP A 9 7.26 -4.47 -3.37
CA ASP A 9 8.12 -5.30 -4.20
C ASP A 9 8.09 -4.78 -5.65
N SER A 10 9.20 -4.83 -6.33
CA SER A 10 9.28 -4.41 -7.74
C SER A 10 10.41 -5.15 -8.43
N LYS A 11 10.14 -5.67 -9.63
CA LYS A 11 11.14 -6.35 -10.47
C LYS A 11 11.63 -5.45 -11.59
N THR A 12 10.71 -4.79 -12.30
CA THR A 12 11.00 -3.97 -13.48
C THR A 12 11.00 -2.46 -13.21
N GLY A 13 10.64 -2.04 -12.01
CA GLY A 13 10.57 -0.65 -11.60
C GLY A 13 9.18 -0.01 -11.67
N ASN A 14 8.17 -0.68 -12.21
CA ASN A 14 6.82 -0.12 -12.33
C ASN A 14 6.15 0.07 -10.97
N THR A 15 6.14 -0.97 -10.14
CA THR A 15 5.61 -0.88 -8.77
C THR A 15 6.41 0.09 -7.91
N GLU A 16 7.73 0.18 -8.11
CA GLU A 16 8.59 1.15 -7.43
C GLU A 16 8.19 2.59 -7.74
N LYS A 17 7.95 2.93 -9.02
CA LYS A 17 7.48 4.26 -9.42
C LYS A 17 6.14 4.61 -8.75
N MET A 18 5.23 3.65 -8.68
CA MET A 18 3.96 3.83 -7.97
C MET A 18 4.17 4.08 -6.47
N ALA A 19 5.06 3.34 -5.83
CA ALA A 19 5.36 3.49 -4.40
C ALA A 19 5.86 4.90 -4.06
N PHE A 20 6.77 5.45 -4.86
CA PHE A 20 7.25 6.82 -4.67
C PHE A 20 6.18 7.88 -4.95
N ALA A 21 5.29 7.63 -5.90
CA ALA A 21 4.15 8.53 -6.15
C ALA A 21 3.16 8.53 -4.96
N VAL A 22 2.87 7.36 -4.39
CA VAL A 22 2.05 7.25 -3.17
C VAL A 22 2.70 8.04 -2.02
N ALA A 23 4.00 7.87 -1.83
CA ALA A 23 4.73 8.57 -0.79
C ALA A 23 4.66 10.09 -0.98
N LYS A 24 4.92 10.57 -2.20
CA LYS A 24 4.84 11.99 -2.54
C LYS A 24 3.46 12.59 -2.20
N GLY A 25 2.38 11.90 -2.56
CA GLY A 25 1.04 12.36 -2.20
C GLY A 25 0.78 12.39 -0.70
N ALA A 26 1.31 11.42 0.05
CA ALA A 26 1.20 11.41 1.51
C ALA A 26 1.99 12.56 2.17
N GLU A 27 3.15 12.92 1.64
CA GLU A 27 4.00 14.04 2.11
C GLU A 27 3.33 15.41 1.95
N GLU A 28 2.35 15.56 1.04
CA GLU A 28 1.59 16.79 0.90
C GLU A 28 0.71 17.10 2.13
N VAL A 29 0.44 16.11 2.98
CA VAL A 29 -0.37 16.30 4.18
C VAL A 29 0.52 16.74 5.35
N SER A 30 0.32 17.94 5.83
CA SER A 30 1.10 18.48 6.95
C SER A 30 1.04 17.61 8.20
N GLY A 31 2.18 17.44 8.89
CA GLY A 31 2.28 16.64 10.11
C GLY A 31 2.32 15.12 9.87
N VAL A 32 2.71 14.72 8.67
CA VAL A 32 2.91 13.32 8.27
C VAL A 32 4.39 13.07 8.01
N GLU A 33 4.90 11.98 8.54
CA GLU A 33 6.22 11.42 8.24
C GLU A 33 6.02 10.22 7.32
N VAL A 34 6.73 10.16 6.21
CA VAL A 34 6.59 9.07 5.22
C VAL A 34 7.89 8.28 5.12
N ALA A 35 7.78 6.96 5.17
CA ALA A 35 8.88 6.04 4.89
C ALA A 35 8.53 5.14 3.72
N VAL A 36 9.44 4.99 2.77
CA VAL A 36 9.32 4.07 1.64
C VAL A 36 10.36 2.98 1.78
N LYS A 37 9.92 1.73 1.78
CA LYS A 37 10.82 0.58 1.95
C LYS A 37 10.55 -0.52 0.93
N LYS A 38 11.62 -1.07 0.37
CA LYS A 38 11.54 -2.35 -0.35
C LYS A 38 11.16 -3.46 0.63
N VAL A 39 10.31 -4.38 0.21
CA VAL A 39 9.86 -5.51 1.05
C VAL A 39 11.01 -6.27 1.69
N LYS A 40 12.11 -6.46 0.97
CA LYS A 40 13.33 -7.13 1.48
C LYS A 40 14.01 -6.40 2.66
N LYS A 41 13.73 -5.11 2.82
CA LYS A 41 14.29 -4.25 3.89
C LYS A 41 13.24 -3.89 4.95
N THR A 42 12.10 -4.56 4.93
CA THR A 42 10.97 -4.31 5.82
C THR A 42 10.80 -5.49 6.76
N SER A 43 10.58 -5.20 8.01
CA SER A 43 10.35 -6.18 9.07
C SER A 43 8.98 -5.98 9.74
N PRO A 44 8.47 -6.96 10.50
CA PRO A 44 7.26 -6.75 11.31
C PRO A 44 7.33 -5.57 12.26
N SER A 45 8.52 -5.22 12.76
CA SER A 45 8.69 -4.03 13.63
C SER A 45 8.47 -2.71 12.88
N ASP A 46 8.78 -2.65 11.59
CA ASP A 46 8.46 -1.48 10.76
C ASP A 46 6.93 -1.32 10.61
N LEU A 47 6.22 -2.44 10.41
CA LEU A 47 4.76 -2.42 10.36
C LEU A 47 4.15 -1.95 11.68
N LEU A 48 4.73 -2.40 12.80
CA LEU A 48 4.27 -1.99 14.13
C LEU A 48 4.49 -0.51 14.38
N GLY A 49 5.61 0.06 13.93
CA GLY A 49 6.00 1.46 14.15
C GLY A 49 5.22 2.48 13.31
N ALA A 50 4.48 2.05 12.29
CA ALA A 50 3.68 2.93 11.43
C ALA A 50 2.25 3.11 11.95
N ASP A 51 1.61 4.24 11.66
CA ASP A 51 0.19 4.50 11.92
C ASP A 51 -0.68 4.08 10.71
N SER A 52 -0.08 4.03 9.52
CA SER A 52 -0.70 3.46 8.32
C SER A 52 0.33 2.72 7.47
N ILE A 53 -0.16 1.73 6.72
CA ILE A 53 0.67 0.85 5.89
C ILE A 53 0.04 0.77 4.49
N VAL A 54 0.80 1.17 3.47
CA VAL A 54 0.42 1.00 2.07
C VAL A 54 1.33 -0.05 1.46
N MET A 55 0.76 -1.09 0.87
CA MET A 55 1.53 -2.18 0.28
C MET A 55 1.35 -2.25 -1.23
N GLY A 56 2.46 -2.31 -1.95
CA GLY A 56 2.50 -2.46 -3.40
C GLY A 56 3.19 -3.73 -3.84
N SER A 57 2.62 -4.38 -4.84
CA SER A 57 3.13 -5.62 -5.41
C SER A 57 2.95 -5.65 -6.92
N PRO A 58 3.86 -6.28 -7.67
CA PRO A 58 3.52 -6.73 -9.01
C PRO A 58 2.38 -7.76 -8.93
N THR A 59 1.61 -7.86 -10.01
CA THR A 59 0.59 -8.91 -10.17
C THR A 59 1.25 -10.18 -10.70
N TYR A 60 1.27 -11.20 -9.88
CA TYR A 60 1.78 -12.52 -10.27
C TYR A 60 0.69 -13.58 -10.11
N PHE A 61 0.21 -14.11 -11.24
CA PHE A 61 -0.86 -15.11 -11.23
C PHE A 61 -2.09 -14.67 -10.42
N GLY A 62 -2.47 -13.39 -10.55
CA GLY A 62 -3.61 -12.82 -9.86
C GLY A 62 -3.42 -12.59 -8.36
N GLN A 63 -2.20 -12.64 -7.86
CA GLN A 63 -1.87 -12.51 -6.43
C GLN A 63 -0.65 -11.63 -6.22
N MET A 64 -0.41 -11.23 -4.95
CA MET A 64 0.82 -10.55 -4.56
C MET A 64 2.06 -11.41 -4.79
N SER A 65 3.22 -10.79 -4.89
CA SER A 65 4.49 -11.49 -5.00
C SER A 65 4.78 -12.35 -3.75
N ALA A 66 5.52 -13.43 -3.94
CA ALA A 66 5.96 -14.28 -2.84
C ALA A 66 6.74 -13.50 -1.76
N LYS A 67 7.50 -12.48 -2.15
CA LYS A 67 8.26 -11.65 -1.21
C LYS A 67 7.36 -10.81 -0.31
N LEU A 68 6.30 -10.23 -0.85
CA LEU A 68 5.33 -9.51 -0.04
C LEU A 68 4.55 -10.46 0.87
N LYS A 69 4.16 -11.62 0.33
CA LYS A 69 3.48 -12.66 1.14
C LYS A 69 4.37 -13.15 2.29
N ALA A 70 5.67 -13.30 2.08
CA ALA A 70 6.60 -13.67 3.14
C ALA A 70 6.61 -12.64 4.30
N LEU A 71 6.61 -11.35 4.00
CA LEU A 71 6.49 -10.31 5.03
C LEU A 71 5.14 -10.41 5.78
N ILE A 72 4.05 -10.67 5.06
CA ILE A 72 2.73 -10.88 5.66
C ILE A 72 2.74 -12.10 6.57
N ASP A 73 3.35 -13.22 6.16
CA ASP A 73 3.46 -14.41 6.99
C ASP A 73 4.30 -14.15 8.25
N GLU A 74 5.41 -13.41 8.12
CA GLU A 74 6.21 -12.99 9.27
C GLU A 74 5.48 -12.05 10.22
N SER A 75 4.50 -11.30 9.73
CA SER A 75 3.75 -10.34 10.54
C SER A 75 2.89 -10.99 11.63
N ILE A 76 2.82 -12.33 11.66
CA ILE A 76 2.28 -13.08 12.81
C ILE A 76 2.93 -12.63 14.14
N LYS A 77 4.19 -12.20 14.11
CA LYS A 77 4.92 -11.70 15.29
C LYS A 77 4.29 -10.43 15.90
N VAL A 78 3.51 -9.70 15.12
CA VAL A 78 2.82 -8.48 15.55
C VAL A 78 1.30 -8.59 15.36
N HIS A 79 0.78 -9.83 15.26
CA HIS A 79 -0.65 -10.10 15.17
C HIS A 79 -1.41 -9.44 16.34
N LYS A 80 -2.60 -8.93 16.08
CA LYS A 80 -3.43 -8.11 16.99
C LYS A 80 -2.88 -6.71 17.33
N LYS A 81 -1.68 -6.35 16.89
CA LYS A 81 -1.07 -5.03 17.17
C LYS A 81 -1.18 -4.04 16.00
N LEU A 82 -1.66 -4.49 14.84
CA LEU A 82 -1.91 -3.64 13.67
C LEU A 82 -3.36 -3.18 13.55
N GLY A 83 -4.23 -3.61 14.46
CA GLY A 83 -5.64 -3.22 14.47
C GLY A 83 -5.83 -1.70 14.56
N GLY A 84 -6.76 -1.17 13.78
CA GLY A 84 -7.06 0.26 13.72
C GLY A 84 -6.10 1.10 12.87
N LYS A 85 -4.97 0.56 12.40
CA LYS A 85 -4.10 1.25 11.43
C LYS A 85 -4.78 1.31 10.06
N VAL A 86 -4.54 2.40 9.32
CA VAL A 86 -5.07 2.52 7.96
C VAL A 86 -4.24 1.68 6.99
N GLY A 87 -4.92 0.93 6.14
CA GLY A 87 -4.31 0.11 5.10
C GLY A 87 -4.77 0.48 3.70
N ALA A 88 -3.88 0.35 2.71
CA ALA A 88 -4.20 0.49 1.30
C ALA A 88 -3.25 -0.37 0.45
N ALA A 89 -3.66 -0.66 -0.79
CA ALA A 89 -2.89 -1.49 -1.70
C ALA A 89 -2.79 -0.86 -3.09
N PHE A 90 -1.68 -1.14 -3.80
CA PHE A 90 -1.51 -0.82 -5.22
C PHE A 90 -0.78 -1.95 -5.93
N THR A 91 -0.98 -2.05 -7.24
CA THR A 91 -0.36 -3.11 -8.05
C THR A 91 -0.06 -2.65 -9.47
N SER A 92 0.96 -3.21 -10.05
CA SER A 92 1.23 -3.16 -11.48
C SER A 92 1.06 -4.54 -12.10
N SER A 93 0.59 -4.60 -13.35
CA SER A 93 0.40 -5.84 -14.09
C SER A 93 0.95 -5.72 -15.50
N GLY A 94 1.18 -6.86 -16.16
CA GLY A 94 1.67 -6.89 -17.55
C GLY A 94 0.61 -6.49 -18.59
N GLY A 95 -0.66 -6.52 -18.24
CA GLY A 95 -1.76 -6.21 -19.15
C GLY A 95 -3.08 -5.97 -18.43
N THR A 96 -4.07 -5.55 -19.19
CA THR A 96 -5.45 -5.37 -18.72
C THR A 96 -6.11 -6.73 -18.47
N ALA A 97 -7.04 -6.80 -17.52
CA ALA A 97 -7.78 -8.01 -17.16
C ALA A 97 -6.88 -9.22 -16.86
N SER A 98 -5.72 -9.00 -16.26
CA SER A 98 -4.71 -10.02 -15.96
C SER A 98 -4.48 -10.27 -14.47
N GLY A 99 -5.50 -10.03 -13.65
CA GLY A 99 -5.50 -10.36 -12.22
C GLY A 99 -5.10 -9.21 -11.29
N ALA A 100 -5.17 -7.95 -11.75
CA ALA A 100 -4.81 -6.80 -10.92
C ALA A 100 -5.74 -6.65 -9.71
N GLU A 101 -7.06 -6.76 -9.89
CA GLU A 101 -8.01 -6.62 -8.78
C GLU A 101 -7.87 -7.74 -7.76
N THR A 102 -7.67 -8.99 -8.19
CA THR A 102 -7.46 -10.10 -7.25
C THR A 102 -6.15 -9.96 -6.49
N THR A 103 -5.11 -9.37 -7.11
CA THR A 103 -3.86 -9.03 -6.43
C THR A 103 -4.11 -8.00 -5.33
N LEU A 104 -4.81 -6.90 -5.62
CA LEU A 104 -5.20 -5.92 -4.62
C LEU A 104 -5.99 -6.56 -3.48
N LEU A 105 -7.00 -7.36 -3.80
CA LEU A 105 -7.82 -8.05 -2.81
C LEU A 105 -7.00 -9.00 -1.94
N SER A 106 -6.02 -9.71 -2.49
CA SER A 106 -5.14 -10.59 -1.70
C SER A 106 -4.36 -9.82 -0.62
N ILE A 107 -3.92 -8.61 -0.93
CA ILE A 107 -3.25 -7.72 0.04
C ILE A 107 -4.25 -7.20 1.08
N LEU A 108 -5.40 -6.70 0.63
CA LEU A 108 -6.42 -6.14 1.51
C LEU A 108 -7.00 -7.20 2.46
N GLN A 109 -7.15 -8.44 2.03
CA GLN A 109 -7.57 -9.55 2.89
C GLN A 109 -6.61 -9.74 4.07
N ALA A 110 -5.30 -9.74 3.81
CA ALA A 110 -4.30 -9.86 4.88
C ALA A 110 -4.38 -8.67 5.87
N MET A 111 -4.57 -7.46 5.36
CA MET A 111 -4.76 -6.27 6.19
C MET A 111 -6.02 -6.37 7.05
N LEU A 112 -7.13 -6.85 6.50
CA LEU A 112 -8.39 -7.05 7.23
C LEU A 112 -8.24 -8.12 8.33
N ILE A 113 -7.48 -9.19 8.10
CA ILE A 113 -7.16 -10.19 9.14
C ILE A 113 -6.41 -9.54 10.31
N HIS A 114 -5.56 -8.55 10.04
CA HIS A 114 -4.90 -7.77 11.09
C HIS A 114 -5.81 -6.75 11.80
N GLY A 115 -7.07 -6.59 11.36
CA GLY A 115 -8.00 -5.60 11.91
C GLY A 115 -7.72 -4.17 11.44
N MET A 116 -7.03 -4.00 10.31
CA MET A 116 -6.75 -2.69 9.74
C MET A 116 -8.00 -2.07 9.10
N ILE A 117 -8.02 -0.76 9.00
CA ILE A 117 -9.10 0.02 8.39
C ILE A 117 -8.77 0.24 6.92
N ILE A 118 -9.62 -0.25 6.03
CA ILE A 118 -9.50 -0.08 4.59
C ILE A 118 -10.57 0.91 4.11
N SER A 119 -10.13 1.93 3.37
CA SER A 119 -11.03 2.89 2.73
C SER A 119 -11.15 2.60 1.24
N GLY A 120 -12.36 2.36 0.78
CA GLY A 120 -12.66 2.24 -0.65
C GLY A 120 -12.65 3.61 -1.36
N ASN A 121 -12.76 3.58 -2.67
CA ASN A 121 -12.89 4.76 -3.51
C ASN A 121 -14.06 4.58 -4.50
N ALA A 122 -15.14 5.32 -4.31
CA ALA A 122 -16.34 5.21 -5.15
C ALA A 122 -16.13 5.76 -6.58
N ALA A 123 -15.18 6.66 -6.77
CA ALA A 123 -14.93 7.29 -8.05
C ALA A 123 -14.12 6.44 -9.05
N GLY A 124 -13.63 5.27 -8.63
CA GLY A 124 -12.77 4.37 -9.41
C GLY A 124 -11.61 3.86 -8.58
N ASN A 125 -10.82 2.93 -9.11
CA ASN A 125 -9.76 2.26 -8.32
C ASN A 125 -10.29 1.78 -6.95
N HIS A 126 -11.46 1.13 -6.98
CA HIS A 126 -12.25 0.82 -5.78
C HIS A 126 -11.47 0.07 -4.70
N TYR A 127 -10.57 -0.82 -5.09
CA TYR A 127 -9.74 -1.64 -4.20
C TYR A 127 -8.32 -1.10 -4.01
N GLY A 128 -7.96 -0.05 -4.72
CA GLY A 128 -6.60 0.49 -4.79
C GLY A 128 -6.16 0.76 -6.22
N VAL A 129 -5.01 1.39 -6.41
CA VAL A 129 -4.52 1.74 -7.75
C VAL A 129 -3.93 0.52 -8.44
N ALA A 130 -4.43 0.22 -9.64
CA ALA A 130 -3.93 -0.82 -10.53
C ALA A 130 -3.48 -0.20 -11.86
N VAL A 131 -2.26 -0.53 -12.29
CA VAL A 131 -1.67 -0.02 -13.53
C VAL A 131 -1.24 -1.18 -14.41
N ALA A 132 -1.65 -1.16 -15.68
CA ALA A 132 -1.18 -2.10 -16.69
C ALA A 132 0.03 -1.51 -17.44
N GLY A 133 1.14 -2.22 -17.42
CA GLY A 133 2.40 -1.75 -18.02
C GLY A 133 3.10 -0.67 -17.20
N ALA A 134 3.91 0.15 -17.87
CA ALA A 134 4.60 1.25 -17.22
C ALA A 134 3.62 2.37 -16.81
N PRO A 135 3.71 2.89 -15.57
CA PRO A 135 2.85 3.98 -15.12
C PRO A 135 2.99 5.23 -16.00
N LYS A 136 1.86 5.75 -16.45
CA LYS A 136 1.75 7.03 -17.17
C LYS A 136 1.49 8.16 -16.17
N LEU A 137 1.51 9.41 -16.63
CA LEU A 137 1.25 10.58 -15.79
C LEU A 137 -0.05 10.45 -14.98
N GLN A 138 -1.14 10.05 -15.64
CA GLN A 138 -2.44 9.85 -14.97
C GLN A 138 -2.41 8.78 -13.87
N ASP A 139 -1.60 7.73 -14.05
CA ASP A 139 -1.45 6.67 -13.07
C ASP A 139 -0.67 7.16 -11.85
N ILE A 140 0.36 7.96 -12.08
CA ILE A 140 1.13 8.62 -11.02
C ILE A 140 0.23 9.56 -10.20
N GLU A 141 -0.59 10.38 -10.85
CA GLU A 141 -1.56 11.26 -10.18
C GLU A 141 -2.53 10.46 -9.28
N LYS A 142 -3.03 9.33 -9.75
CA LYS A 142 -3.89 8.44 -8.95
C LYS A 142 -3.15 7.87 -7.73
N CYS A 143 -1.89 7.54 -7.88
CA CYS A 143 -1.06 7.07 -6.76
C CYS A 143 -0.83 8.19 -5.73
N GLU A 144 -0.53 9.42 -6.18
CA GLU A 144 -0.39 10.58 -5.31
C GLU A 144 -1.71 10.86 -4.57
N GLU A 145 -2.84 10.83 -5.26
CA GLU A 145 -4.16 11.00 -4.64
C GLU A 145 -4.44 9.93 -3.57
N MET A 146 -4.11 8.67 -3.84
CA MET A 146 -4.25 7.59 -2.85
C MET A 146 -3.39 7.85 -1.62
N GLY A 147 -2.13 8.24 -1.80
CA GLY A 147 -1.23 8.58 -0.70
C GLY A 147 -1.77 9.70 0.17
N LYS A 148 -2.27 10.76 -0.45
CA LYS A 148 -2.89 11.89 0.22
C LYS A 148 -4.13 11.49 1.03
N LYS A 149 -5.01 10.66 0.46
CA LYS A 149 -6.19 10.14 1.15
C LYS A 149 -5.83 9.29 2.36
N VAL A 150 -4.87 8.38 2.22
CA VAL A 150 -4.39 7.54 3.33
C VAL A 150 -3.82 8.41 4.45
N ALA A 151 -2.95 9.35 4.13
CA ALA A 151 -2.33 10.24 5.11
C ALA A 151 -3.37 11.10 5.84
N ALA A 152 -4.33 11.67 5.11
CA ALA A 152 -5.40 12.48 5.70
C ALA A 152 -6.31 11.65 6.63
N LEU A 153 -6.69 10.44 6.23
CA LEU A 153 -7.46 9.53 7.06
C LEU A 153 -6.67 9.11 8.31
N THR A 154 -5.41 8.77 8.14
CA THR A 154 -4.52 8.40 9.26
C THR A 154 -4.46 9.53 10.29
N LYS A 155 -4.26 10.75 9.83
CA LYS A 155 -4.22 11.93 10.71
C LYS A 155 -5.54 12.16 11.44
N LYS A 156 -6.68 11.97 10.75
CA LYS A 156 -8.02 12.11 11.34
C LYS A 156 -8.27 11.08 12.45
N LEU A 157 -7.77 9.86 12.28
CA LEU A 157 -7.94 8.77 13.26
C LEU A 157 -6.92 8.85 14.41
N ASN A 158 -5.84 9.60 14.25
CA ASN A 158 -4.80 9.80 15.26
C ASN A 158 -4.62 11.29 15.58
N PRO A 159 -5.61 11.95 16.19
CA PRO A 159 -5.51 13.35 16.57
C PRO A 159 -4.45 13.49 17.69
N ARG A 160 -3.28 14.01 17.32
CA ARG A 160 -2.16 14.31 18.24
C ARG A 160 -1.82 15.79 18.17
#